data_5cd5ea0b08aa42e073cc00b61f2bcfa3
#
_entry.id   5cd5ea0b08aa42e073cc00b61f2bcfa3
#
_cell.length_a   1.000
_cell.length_b   1.000
_cell.length_c   1.000
_cell.angle_alpha   90.00
_cell.angle_beta   90.00
_cell.angle_gamma   90.00
#
_symmetry.space_group_name_H-M   'P 1'
#
loop_
_entity.id
_entity.type
_entity.pdbx_description
1 polymer ?
#
loop_
_entity_poly.entity_id
_entity_poly.type
_entity_poly.pdbx_seq_one_letter_code
_entity_poly.pdbx_strand_id
1 'polypeptide(L)'
;MDTFSIVFYKTLSGEKPAKVFLNELSHKQRAKTIRDLKILELCGNRLREPHSKYLEDGIYELRTKQGSNISRILYFFFVDRRIVLTNGFIKKSMKTPKNAIELAVRYKNDYIERYI
;
A
#
# COMPACT_ATOMS: atom_id res chain seq x y z
N MET A 1 22.90 1.55 6.25
CA MET A 1 21.70 0.70 6.24
C MET A 1 20.70 1.27 5.26
N ASP A 2 20.27 0.44 4.34
CA ASP A 2 19.44 0.92 3.25
C ASP A 2 17.96 0.64 3.54
N THR A 3 17.33 1.56 4.24
CA THR A 3 15.89 1.50 4.45
C THR A 3 15.17 2.19 3.30
N PHE A 4 13.90 1.85 3.14
CA PHE A 4 13.03 2.48 2.16
C PHE A 4 12.26 3.61 2.83
N SER A 5 11.67 4.50 2.04
CA SER A 5 10.84 5.59 2.53
C SER A 5 9.40 5.39 2.07
N ILE A 6 8.46 5.46 3.00
CA ILE A 6 7.03 5.38 2.67
C ILE A 6 6.56 6.75 2.19
N VAL A 7 5.88 6.77 1.06
CA VAL A 7 5.28 7.98 0.48
C VAL A 7 3.81 7.70 0.21
N PHE A 8 2.94 8.61 0.62
CA PHE A 8 1.53 8.52 0.29
C PHE A 8 1.27 9.21 -1.05
N TYR A 9 0.75 8.45 -2.01
CA TYR A 9 0.34 9.05 -3.27
C TYR A 9 -0.71 10.14 -3.02
N LYS A 10 -0.54 11.27 -3.69
CA LYS A 10 -1.44 12.41 -3.58
C LYS A 10 -2.02 12.72 -4.95
N THR A 11 -3.35 12.80 -5.04
CA THR A 11 -4.02 13.15 -6.30
C THR A 11 -3.79 14.62 -6.63
N LEU A 12 -4.15 15.01 -7.85
CA LEU A 12 -4.04 16.41 -8.27
C LEU A 12 -4.88 17.34 -7.40
N SER A 13 -6.00 16.84 -6.84
CA SER A 13 -6.84 17.64 -5.95
C SER A 13 -6.31 17.71 -4.52
N GLY A 14 -5.18 17.02 -4.23
CA GLY A 14 -4.55 17.07 -2.92
C GLY A 14 -4.95 15.95 -1.98
N GLU A 15 -5.77 15.03 -2.43
CA GLU A 15 -6.22 13.90 -1.60
C GLU A 15 -5.17 12.80 -1.56
N LYS A 16 -5.01 12.17 -0.39
CA LYS A 16 -4.10 11.04 -0.21
C LYS A 16 -4.93 9.80 0.12
N PRO A 17 -5.34 9.02 -0.90
CA PRO A 17 -6.30 7.93 -0.69
C PRO A 17 -5.87 6.88 0.34
N ALA A 18 -4.60 6.45 0.30
CA ALA A 18 -4.13 5.45 1.27
C ALA A 18 -4.11 6.02 2.68
N LYS A 19 -3.80 7.30 2.85
CA LYS A 19 -3.80 7.91 4.17
C LYS A 19 -5.22 8.06 4.71
N VAL A 20 -6.16 8.47 3.86
CA VAL A 20 -7.58 8.54 4.23
C VAL A 20 -8.06 7.18 4.69
N PHE A 21 -7.73 6.12 3.91
CA PHE A 21 -8.08 4.76 4.29
C PHE A 21 -7.51 4.39 5.66
N LEU A 22 -6.23 4.68 5.89
CA LEU A 22 -5.56 4.34 7.15
C LEU A 22 -6.23 5.03 8.33
N ASN A 23 -6.61 6.30 8.16
CA ASN A 23 -7.24 7.08 9.22
C ASN A 23 -8.66 6.62 9.55
N GLU A 24 -9.32 5.92 8.62
CA GLU A 24 -10.67 5.41 8.81
C GLU A 24 -10.71 4.03 9.45
N LEU A 25 -9.56 3.38 9.61
CA LEU A 25 -9.50 2.08 10.26
C LEU A 25 -9.80 2.19 11.75
N SER A 26 -10.33 1.10 12.33
CA SER A 26 -10.48 1.02 13.78
C SER A 26 -9.11 1.20 14.43
N HIS A 27 -9.11 1.56 15.70
CA HIS A 27 -7.86 1.81 16.44
C HIS A 27 -6.90 0.61 16.35
N LYS A 28 -7.42 -0.61 16.61
CA LYS A 28 -6.59 -1.82 16.57
C LYS A 28 -6.08 -2.13 15.18
N GLN A 29 -6.95 -2.03 14.18
CA GLN A 29 -6.58 -2.31 12.80
C GLN A 29 -5.50 -1.33 12.32
N ARG A 30 -5.68 -0.06 12.64
CA ARG A 30 -4.71 0.98 12.26
C ARG A 30 -3.35 0.74 12.90
N ALA A 31 -3.33 0.43 14.21
CA ALA A 31 -2.07 0.20 14.91
C ALA A 31 -1.29 -0.96 14.29
N LYS A 32 -1.98 -2.05 13.95
CA LYS A 32 -1.34 -3.19 13.31
C LYS A 32 -0.85 -2.87 11.90
N THR A 33 -1.66 -2.11 11.17
CA THR A 33 -1.29 -1.71 9.79
C THR A 33 -0.07 -0.80 9.80
N ILE A 34 0.00 0.15 10.74
CA ILE A 34 1.16 1.02 10.88
C ILE A 34 2.40 0.21 11.23
N ARG A 35 2.26 -0.78 12.12
CA ARG A 35 3.36 -1.67 12.45
C ARG A 35 3.88 -2.40 11.19
N ASP A 36 2.97 -2.91 10.38
CA ASP A 36 3.36 -3.63 9.16
C ASP A 36 3.98 -2.69 8.13
N LEU A 37 3.53 -1.42 8.07
CA LEU A 37 4.17 -0.43 7.20
C LEU A 37 5.62 -0.16 7.63
N LYS A 38 5.88 -0.13 8.93
CA LYS A 38 7.25 0.01 9.43
C LYS A 38 8.12 -1.18 9.05
N ILE A 39 7.56 -2.37 9.10
CA ILE A 39 8.27 -3.58 8.66
C ILE A 39 8.57 -3.48 7.17
N LEU A 40 7.62 -2.99 6.38
CA LEU A 40 7.82 -2.79 4.95
C LEU A 40 8.95 -1.78 4.68
N GLU A 41 9.03 -0.71 5.47
CA GLU A 41 10.14 0.26 5.36
C GLU A 41 11.49 -0.41 5.56
N LEU A 42 11.57 -1.33 6.50
CA LEU A 42 12.82 -2.01 6.81
C LEU A 42 13.17 -3.07 5.77
N CYS A 43 12.18 -3.85 5.34
CA CYS A 43 12.39 -5.00 4.46
C CYS A 43 12.32 -4.65 2.98
N GLY A 44 11.50 -3.66 2.62
CA GLY A 44 11.32 -3.26 1.23
C GLY A 44 10.93 -4.45 0.36
N ASN A 45 11.65 -4.64 -0.73
CA ASN A 45 11.35 -5.70 -1.70
C ASN A 45 11.68 -7.10 -1.20
N ARG A 46 12.20 -7.24 0.02
CA ARG A 46 12.45 -8.56 0.62
C ARG A 46 11.25 -9.09 1.38
N LEU A 47 10.24 -8.26 1.64
CA LEU A 47 9.04 -8.71 2.34
C LEU A 47 8.25 -9.68 1.45
N ARG A 48 7.81 -10.78 2.03
CA ARG A 48 7.18 -11.90 1.31
C ARG A 48 5.81 -12.23 1.90
N GLU A 49 5.10 -13.12 1.20
CA GLU A 49 3.85 -13.65 1.72
C GLU A 49 4.07 -14.32 3.07
N PRO A 50 3.07 -14.24 3.96
CA PRO A 50 1.71 -13.74 3.75
C PRO A 50 1.55 -12.24 3.92
N HIS A 51 2.60 -11.51 4.31
CA HIS A 51 2.51 -10.09 4.59
C HIS A 51 2.43 -9.23 3.33
N SER A 52 3.17 -9.59 2.31
CA SER A 52 3.22 -8.87 1.06
C SER A 52 3.06 -9.82 -0.11
N LYS A 53 2.30 -9.40 -1.10
CA LYS A 53 2.07 -10.18 -2.31
C LYS A 53 2.16 -9.30 -3.54
N TYR A 54 2.88 -9.78 -4.55
CA TYR A 54 2.88 -9.14 -5.86
C TYR A 54 1.56 -9.43 -6.58
N LEU A 55 0.96 -8.42 -7.16
CA LEU A 55 -0.31 -8.58 -7.89
C LEU A 55 -0.09 -8.56 -9.40
N GLU A 56 0.14 -7.38 -9.96
CA GLU A 56 0.39 -7.21 -11.39
C GLU A 56 0.87 -5.78 -11.65
N ASP A 57 1.49 -5.55 -12.80
CA ASP A 57 1.91 -4.22 -13.25
C ASP A 57 2.73 -3.44 -12.23
N GLY A 58 3.56 -4.15 -11.46
CA GLY A 58 4.39 -3.52 -10.44
C GLY A 58 3.69 -3.19 -9.15
N ILE A 59 2.41 -3.57 -9.02
CA ILE A 59 1.62 -3.30 -7.82
C ILE A 59 1.75 -4.47 -6.85
N TYR A 60 2.03 -4.15 -5.59
CA TYR A 60 2.08 -5.10 -4.47
C TYR A 60 0.98 -4.79 -3.49
N GLU A 61 0.69 -5.74 -2.63
CA GLU A 61 -0.35 -5.64 -1.60
C GLU A 61 0.26 -5.93 -0.24
N LEU A 62 0.08 -5.02 0.71
CA LEU A 62 0.44 -5.27 2.12
C LEU A 62 -0.82 -5.70 2.85
N ARG A 63 -0.79 -6.88 3.45
CA ARG A 63 -1.92 -7.47 4.17
C ARG A 63 -1.72 -7.39 5.67
N THR A 64 -2.71 -6.86 6.37
CA THR A 64 -2.71 -6.82 7.83
C THR A 64 -4.00 -7.40 8.36
N LYS A 65 -3.88 -8.51 9.08
CA LYS A 65 -5.03 -9.23 9.59
C LYS A 65 -5.36 -8.80 11.02
N GLN A 66 -6.64 -8.48 11.26
CA GLN A 66 -7.16 -8.18 12.59
C GLN A 66 -8.51 -8.86 12.71
N GLY A 67 -8.58 -9.96 13.50
CA GLY A 67 -9.78 -10.75 13.56
C GLY A 67 -10.11 -11.35 12.20
N SER A 68 -11.35 -11.14 11.73
CA SER A 68 -11.75 -11.61 10.40
C SER A 68 -11.52 -10.59 9.30
N ASN A 69 -11.05 -9.38 9.65
CA ASN A 69 -10.82 -8.33 8.67
C ASN A 69 -9.37 -8.32 8.22
N ILE A 70 -9.17 -8.13 6.92
CA ILE A 70 -7.83 -7.98 6.36
C ILE A 70 -7.78 -6.61 5.71
N SER A 71 -6.96 -5.71 6.26
CA SER A 71 -6.72 -4.43 5.60
C SER A 71 -5.65 -4.66 4.55
N ARG A 72 -5.83 -4.02 3.41
CA ARG A 72 -4.91 -4.16 2.28
C ARG A 72 -4.55 -2.78 1.78
N ILE A 73 -3.25 -2.53 1.73
CA ILE A 73 -2.73 -1.28 1.15
C ILE A 73 -1.91 -1.67 -0.06
N LEU A 74 -2.26 -1.10 -1.21
CA LEU A 74 -1.56 -1.35 -2.46
C LEU A 74 -0.42 -0.35 -2.61
N TYR A 75 0.68 -0.81 -3.18
CA TYR A 75 1.88 0.03 -3.28
C TYR A 75 2.75 -0.40 -4.45
N PHE A 76 3.69 0.47 -4.80
CA PHE A 76 4.71 0.14 -5.79
C PHE A 76 6.05 0.75 -5.37
N PHE A 77 7.13 0.24 -5.93
CA PHE A 77 8.46 0.75 -5.67
C PHE A 77 8.83 1.80 -6.71
N PHE A 78 9.43 2.89 -6.24
CA PHE A 78 9.89 3.96 -7.11
C PHE A 78 11.37 4.23 -6.84
N VAL A 79 12.02 5.01 -7.72
CA VAL A 79 13.44 5.30 -7.59
C VAL A 79 13.75 5.93 -6.22
N ASP A 80 15.03 5.85 -5.82
CA ASP A 80 15.51 6.35 -4.53
C ASP A 80 14.87 5.65 -3.34
N ARG A 81 14.60 4.34 -3.50
CA ARG A 81 14.08 3.48 -2.42
C ARG A 81 12.78 3.99 -1.83
N ARG A 82 11.91 4.53 -2.68
CA ARG A 82 10.59 4.97 -2.25
C ARG A 82 9.57 3.87 -2.43
N ILE A 83 8.67 3.74 -1.45
CA ILE A 83 7.50 2.85 -1.52
C ILE A 83 6.29 3.76 -1.54
N VAL A 84 5.58 3.78 -2.65
CA VAL A 84 4.45 4.70 -2.83
C VAL A 84 3.15 3.94 -2.58
N LEU A 85 2.42 4.35 -1.55
CA LEU A 85 1.14 3.76 -1.18
C LEU A 85 0.04 4.40 -2.02
N THR A 86 -0.71 3.59 -2.75
CA THR A 86 -1.71 4.11 -3.69
C THR A 86 -3.11 4.19 -3.08
N ASN A 87 -3.66 3.07 -2.68
CA ASN A 87 -5.02 3.00 -2.12
C ASN A 87 -5.12 1.79 -1.20
N GLY A 88 -6.21 1.72 -0.46
CA GLY A 88 -6.42 0.62 0.46
C GLY A 88 -7.89 0.27 0.60
N PHE A 89 -8.16 -0.89 1.15
CA PHE A 89 -9.51 -1.38 1.40
C PHE A 89 -9.47 -2.51 2.42
N ILE A 90 -10.63 -2.83 3.02
CA ILE A 90 -10.78 -3.96 3.91
C ILE A 90 -11.61 -5.03 3.22
N LYS A 91 -11.15 -6.28 3.28
CA LYS A 91 -11.88 -7.40 2.71
C LYS A 91 -11.58 -8.67 3.46
N LYS A 92 -12.58 -9.52 3.63
CA LYS A 92 -12.40 -10.78 4.32
C LYS A 92 -11.82 -11.88 3.43
N SER A 93 -12.11 -11.84 2.13
CA SER A 93 -11.58 -12.82 1.19
C SER A 93 -10.12 -12.56 0.84
N MET A 94 -9.45 -13.60 0.38
CA MET A 94 -8.03 -13.49 0.02
C MET A 94 -7.79 -12.84 -1.33
N LYS A 95 -8.81 -12.76 -2.17
CA LYS A 95 -8.66 -12.24 -3.53
C LYS A 95 -8.83 -10.73 -3.57
N THR A 96 -7.89 -10.04 -4.21
CA THR A 96 -7.94 -8.61 -4.39
C THR A 96 -8.86 -8.25 -5.57
N PRO A 97 -9.83 -7.34 -5.37
CA PRO A 97 -10.72 -6.96 -6.47
C PRO A 97 -9.95 -6.30 -7.61
N LYS A 98 -10.38 -6.64 -8.82
CA LYS A 98 -9.73 -6.11 -10.02
C LYS A 98 -9.78 -4.59 -10.08
N ASN A 99 -10.89 -3.97 -9.68
CA ASN A 99 -11.02 -2.52 -9.73
C ASN A 99 -10.06 -1.82 -8.77
N ALA A 100 -9.72 -2.45 -7.65
CA ALA A 100 -8.73 -1.89 -6.73
C ALA A 100 -7.34 -1.89 -7.36
N ILE A 101 -7.00 -2.97 -8.07
CA ILE A 101 -5.73 -3.06 -8.78
C ILE A 101 -5.67 -2.04 -9.92
N GLU A 102 -6.74 -1.90 -10.68
CA GLU A 102 -6.80 -0.93 -11.78
C GLU A 102 -6.61 0.50 -11.27
N LEU A 103 -7.21 0.82 -10.13
CA LEU A 103 -7.05 2.13 -9.52
C LEU A 103 -5.59 2.36 -9.11
N ALA A 104 -4.97 1.34 -8.50
CA ALA A 104 -3.57 1.44 -8.10
C ALA A 104 -2.65 1.67 -9.30
N VAL A 105 -2.92 1.00 -10.42
CA VAL A 105 -2.13 1.18 -11.64
C VAL A 105 -2.28 2.60 -12.17
N ARG A 106 -3.50 3.17 -12.16
CA ARG A 106 -3.72 4.54 -12.59
C ARG A 106 -2.94 5.53 -11.71
N TYR A 107 -2.97 5.32 -10.40
CA TYR A 107 -2.24 6.17 -9.46
C TYR A 107 -0.74 6.04 -9.66
N LYS A 108 -0.25 4.82 -9.91
CA LYS A 108 1.15 4.59 -10.20
C LYS A 108 1.59 5.36 -11.45
N ASN A 109 0.81 5.23 -12.53
CA ASN A 109 1.15 5.90 -13.78
C ASN A 109 1.15 7.41 -13.63
N ASP A 110 0.19 7.96 -12.88
CA ASP A 110 0.13 9.39 -12.60
C ASP A 110 1.34 9.86 -11.80
N TYR A 111 1.73 9.07 -10.78
CA TYR A 111 2.90 9.40 -9.98
C TYR A 111 4.17 9.41 -10.83
N ILE A 112 4.34 8.37 -11.64
CA ILE A 112 5.53 8.27 -12.50
C ILE A 112 5.59 9.45 -13.46
N GLU A 113 4.47 9.83 -14.08
CA GLU A 113 4.42 10.98 -14.98
C GLU A 113 4.83 12.28 -14.30
N ARG A 114 4.41 12.48 -13.05
CA ARG A 114 4.69 13.75 -12.34
C ARG A 114 6.10 13.84 -11.80
N TYR A 115 6.76 12.71 -11.51
CA TYR A 115 8.03 12.71 -10.80
C TYR A 115 9.20 12.13 -11.61
N ILE A 116 8.99 11.91 -12.90
CA ILE A 116 10.08 11.49 -13.79
C ILE A 116 10.54 12.61 -14.71
#